data_c973869fefa30507a7a1b849a0a75131
#
_entry.id   c973869fefa30507a7a1b849a0a75131
#
_cell.length_a   1.000
_cell.length_b   1.000
_cell.length_c   1.000
_cell.angle_alpha   90.00
_cell.angle_beta   90.00
_cell.angle_gamma   90.00
#
_symmetry.space_group_name_H-M   'P 1'
#
loop_
_entity.id
_entity.type
_entity.pdbx_description
1 polymer ?
#
loop_
_entity_poly.entity_id
_entity_poly.type
_entity_poly.pdbx_seq_one_letter_code
_entity_poly.pdbx_strand_id
1 'polypeptide(L)'
;AQPGGAGCELCGTLQTLTGALTQCVRRRPGWLYVMFPSGITCPVPARPALVQAAVLEALRPVLACGGQAVLEVKPRSRAVLLCLRGGAPAGVLPLWQALARQSGGAVVFDSGAQFAAAAFLPLCPGCRIQKSPSTQELLEDRFSLPYLFLSGYCAGPW
;
A
#
# COMPACT_ATOMS: atom_id res chain seq x y z
N ALA A 1 6.06 15.08 -10.69
CA ALA A 1 6.07 15.64 -9.33
C ALA A 1 7.00 16.83 -9.26
N GLN A 2 6.61 17.85 -8.53
CA GLN A 2 7.41 19.05 -8.40
C GLN A 2 8.55 18.82 -7.40
N PRO A 3 9.76 19.30 -7.69
CA PRO A 3 10.83 19.27 -6.70
C PRO A 3 10.39 19.97 -5.41
N GLY A 4 10.64 19.35 -4.28
CA GLY A 4 10.22 19.88 -2.99
C GLY A 4 8.78 19.55 -2.60
N GLY A 5 8.03 18.84 -3.45
CA GLY A 5 6.71 18.35 -3.11
C GLY A 5 6.77 17.26 -2.03
N ALA A 6 5.63 17.01 -1.38
CA ALA A 6 5.54 15.97 -0.37
C ALA A 6 5.72 14.59 -0.99
N GLY A 7 6.46 13.73 -0.30
CA GLY A 7 6.72 12.38 -0.73
C GLY A 7 6.87 11.44 0.45
N CYS A 8 7.09 10.17 0.18
CA CYS A 8 7.37 9.18 1.22
C CYS A 8 8.40 8.17 0.71
N GLU A 9 9.04 7.49 1.67
CA GLU A 9 9.83 6.32 1.36
C GLU A 9 8.88 5.12 1.28
N LEU A 10 8.67 4.60 0.07
CA LEU A 10 7.60 3.65 -0.21
C LEU A 10 7.70 2.39 0.63
N CYS A 11 8.89 1.77 0.69
CA CYS A 11 9.06 0.51 1.42
C CYS A 11 8.78 0.68 2.92
N GLY A 12 9.30 1.73 3.53
CA GLY A 12 9.05 2.01 4.95
C GLY A 12 7.57 2.24 5.25
N THR A 13 6.90 3.02 4.40
CA THR A 13 5.47 3.26 4.54
C THR A 13 4.67 1.96 4.46
N LEU A 14 5.00 1.10 3.51
CA LEU A 14 4.32 -0.17 3.34
C LEU A 14 4.66 -1.17 4.44
N GLN A 15 5.89 -1.17 4.94
CA GLN A 15 6.29 -2.05 6.04
C GLN A 15 5.50 -1.74 7.31
N THR A 16 5.32 -0.47 7.65
CA THR A 16 4.53 -0.10 8.81
C THR A 16 3.07 -0.49 8.65
N LEU A 17 2.50 -0.31 7.45
CA LEU A 17 1.13 -0.70 7.19
C LEU A 17 0.94 -2.22 7.26
N THR A 18 1.80 -2.99 6.59
CA THR A 18 1.68 -4.45 6.59
C THR A 18 1.95 -5.04 7.96
N GLY A 19 2.83 -4.41 8.75
CA GLY A 19 3.03 -4.78 10.15
C GLY A 19 1.75 -4.61 10.97
N ALA A 20 1.05 -3.51 10.80
CA ALA A 20 -0.23 -3.28 11.47
C ALA A 20 -1.28 -4.30 11.01
N LEU A 21 -1.34 -4.56 9.71
CA LEU A 21 -2.29 -5.53 9.17
C LEU A 21 -2.07 -6.93 9.73
N THR A 22 -0.82 -7.39 9.77
CA THR A 22 -0.52 -8.74 10.26
C THR A 22 -0.76 -8.88 11.76
N GLN A 23 -0.64 -7.81 12.53
CA GLN A 23 -0.95 -7.82 13.95
C GLN A 23 -2.45 -7.80 14.23
N CYS A 24 -3.21 -7.09 13.42
CA CYS A 24 -4.62 -6.85 13.68
C CYS A 24 -5.54 -7.87 13.04
N VAL A 25 -5.25 -8.25 11.79
CA VAL A 25 -6.13 -9.14 11.05
C VAL A 25 -5.83 -10.57 11.45
N ARG A 26 -6.68 -11.13 12.29
CA ARG A 26 -6.53 -12.50 12.78
C ARG A 26 -7.17 -13.47 11.80
N ARG A 27 -6.48 -13.67 10.70
CA ARG A 27 -6.84 -14.69 9.73
C ARG A 27 -5.79 -15.78 9.74
N ARG A 28 -6.05 -16.86 8.98
CA ARG A 28 -5.04 -17.92 8.85
C ARG A 28 -3.73 -17.30 8.33
N PRO A 29 -2.58 -17.80 8.79
CA PRO A 29 -1.29 -17.33 8.33
C PRO A 29 -1.17 -17.40 6.81
N GLY A 30 -0.49 -16.43 6.21
CA GLY A 30 -0.23 -16.42 4.78
C GLY A 30 -1.32 -15.79 3.93
N TRP A 31 -2.28 -15.09 4.52
CA TRP A 31 -3.27 -14.37 3.73
C TRP A 31 -2.65 -13.19 2.96
N LEU A 32 -1.55 -12.64 3.45
CA LEU A 32 -0.83 -11.55 2.82
C LEU A 32 0.66 -11.88 2.79
N TYR A 33 1.22 -11.94 1.59
CA TYR A 33 2.65 -12.06 1.37
C TYR A 33 3.21 -10.74 0.91
N VAL A 34 4.33 -10.33 1.47
CA VAL A 34 4.99 -9.10 1.10
C VAL A 34 6.39 -9.39 0.61
N MET A 35 6.79 -8.72 -0.49
CA MET A 35 8.12 -8.85 -1.06
C MET A 35 8.68 -7.45 -1.31
N PHE A 36 9.62 -7.04 -0.48
CA PHE A 36 10.26 -5.74 -0.58
C PHE A 36 11.74 -5.90 -0.87
N PRO A 37 12.32 -4.98 -1.68
CA PRO A 37 13.77 -4.99 -1.87
C PRO A 37 14.49 -4.66 -0.58
N SER A 38 15.63 -5.28 -0.34
CA SER A 38 16.46 -4.99 0.82
C SER A 38 17.59 -4.03 0.44
N GLY A 39 17.92 -3.13 1.37
CA GLY A 39 19.04 -2.20 1.18
C GLY A 39 18.81 -1.10 0.16
N ILE A 40 17.58 -0.90 -0.29
CA ILE A 40 17.23 0.11 -1.29
C ILE A 40 16.13 1.00 -0.73
N THR A 41 16.26 2.32 -0.93
CA THR A 41 15.20 3.26 -0.61
C THR A 41 14.45 3.64 -1.89
N CYS A 42 13.15 3.80 -1.78
CA CYS A 42 12.28 4.14 -2.89
C CYS A 42 11.49 5.42 -2.56
N PRO A 43 12.12 6.60 -2.68
CA PRO A 43 11.40 7.86 -2.45
C PRO A 43 10.45 8.13 -3.63
N VAL A 44 9.18 8.31 -3.34
CA VAL A 44 8.15 8.56 -4.35
C VAL A 44 7.41 9.84 -4.01
N PRO A 45 6.92 10.59 -5.03
CA PRO A 45 6.23 11.86 -4.81
C PRO A 45 4.75 11.65 -4.48
N ALA A 46 4.47 10.93 -3.42
CA ALA A 46 3.13 10.66 -2.94
C ALA A 46 3.10 10.71 -1.43
N ARG A 47 1.98 11.14 -0.88
CA ARG A 47 1.82 11.20 0.57
C ARG A 47 1.67 9.80 1.15
N PRO A 48 2.25 9.53 2.33
CA PRO A 48 2.12 8.22 2.97
C PRO A 48 0.66 7.78 3.15
N ALA A 49 -0.21 8.71 3.54
CA ALA A 49 -1.62 8.40 3.76
C ALA A 49 -2.30 7.89 2.48
N LEU A 50 -1.97 8.47 1.32
CA LEU A 50 -2.55 8.01 0.06
C LEU A 50 -2.05 6.62 -0.32
N VAL A 51 -0.76 6.35 -0.12
CA VAL A 51 -0.18 5.03 -0.38
C VAL A 51 -0.89 3.98 0.49
N GLN A 52 -1.04 4.26 1.77
CA GLN A 52 -1.69 3.34 2.70
C GLN A 52 -3.16 3.12 2.32
N ALA A 53 -3.88 4.20 2.01
CA ALA A 53 -5.29 4.10 1.62
C ALA A 53 -5.48 3.30 0.33
N ALA A 54 -4.60 3.48 -0.64
CA ALA A 54 -4.65 2.73 -1.91
C ALA A 54 -4.47 1.23 -1.65
N VAL A 55 -3.49 0.85 -0.84
CA VAL A 55 -3.27 -0.57 -0.52
C VAL A 55 -4.47 -1.14 0.22
N LEU A 56 -5.03 -0.42 1.19
CA LEU A 56 -6.20 -0.88 1.92
C LEU A 56 -7.42 -1.04 1.01
N GLU A 57 -7.62 -0.13 0.07
CA GLU A 57 -8.69 -0.24 -0.92
C GLU A 57 -8.58 -1.56 -1.70
N ALA A 58 -7.38 -1.90 -2.14
CA ALA A 58 -7.15 -3.11 -2.91
C ALA A 58 -7.27 -4.39 -2.06
N LEU A 59 -6.95 -4.31 -0.78
CA LEU A 59 -7.04 -5.47 0.13
C LEU A 59 -8.46 -5.74 0.63
N ARG A 60 -9.36 -4.76 0.53
CA ARG A 60 -10.73 -4.94 1.02
C ARG A 60 -11.43 -6.18 0.44
N PRO A 61 -11.41 -6.42 -0.88
CA PRO A 61 -12.04 -7.64 -1.42
C PRO A 61 -11.38 -8.92 -0.92
N VAL A 62 -10.06 -8.92 -0.72
CA VAL A 62 -9.34 -10.07 -0.17
C VAL A 62 -9.83 -10.39 1.24
N LEU A 63 -9.95 -9.37 2.08
CA LEU A 63 -10.43 -9.55 3.44
C LEU A 63 -11.89 -10.01 3.49
N ALA A 64 -12.72 -9.49 2.58
CA ALA A 64 -14.13 -9.85 2.54
C ALA A 64 -14.35 -11.29 2.04
N CYS A 65 -13.56 -11.74 1.07
CA CYS A 65 -13.75 -13.03 0.42
C CYS A 65 -12.87 -14.15 0.98
N GLY A 66 -11.92 -13.84 1.84
CA GLY A 66 -11.04 -14.85 2.44
C GLY A 66 -9.90 -15.33 1.57
N GLY A 67 -9.55 -14.60 0.51
CA GLY A 67 -8.47 -14.98 -0.38
C GLY A 67 -7.09 -14.66 0.15
N GLN A 68 -6.09 -14.84 -0.71
CA GLN A 68 -4.71 -14.47 -0.46
C GLN A 68 -4.33 -13.27 -1.33
N ALA A 69 -3.38 -12.48 -0.84
CA ALA A 69 -2.84 -11.36 -1.60
C ALA A 69 -1.32 -11.36 -1.55
N VAL A 70 -0.71 -10.87 -2.61
CA VAL A 70 0.75 -10.67 -2.71
C VAL A 70 0.98 -9.20 -3.00
N LEU A 71 1.71 -8.54 -2.11
CA LEU A 71 2.14 -7.15 -2.27
C LEU A 71 3.64 -7.14 -2.55
N GLU A 72 4.02 -6.55 -3.66
CA GLU A 72 5.41 -6.57 -4.10
C GLU A 72 5.86 -5.19 -4.54
N VAL A 73 7.08 -4.82 -4.16
CA VAL A 73 7.73 -3.59 -4.61
C VAL A 73 8.93 -3.98 -5.46
N LYS A 74 8.89 -3.58 -6.73
CA LYS A 74 9.94 -3.91 -7.71
C LYS A 74 10.64 -2.63 -8.16
N PRO A 75 11.88 -2.38 -7.69
CA PRO A 75 12.59 -1.18 -8.12
C PRO A 75 13.03 -1.28 -9.58
N ARG A 76 13.05 -0.14 -10.25
CA ARG A 76 13.56 0.05 -11.61
C ARG A 76 14.54 1.22 -11.59
N SER A 77 15.19 1.52 -12.72
CA SER A 77 16.23 2.55 -12.75
C SER A 77 15.74 3.95 -12.35
N ARG A 78 14.52 4.34 -12.75
CA ARG A 78 13.98 5.67 -12.46
C ARG A 78 12.56 5.61 -11.87
N ALA A 79 12.10 4.43 -11.54
CA ALA A 79 10.76 4.23 -11.06
C ALA A 79 10.71 3.03 -10.15
N VAL A 80 9.63 2.89 -9.44
CA VAL A 80 9.34 1.71 -8.66
C VAL A 80 7.97 1.21 -9.03
N LEU A 81 7.83 -0.11 -9.12
CA LEU A 81 6.58 -0.77 -9.43
C LEU A 81 5.97 -1.28 -8.13
N LEU A 82 4.77 -0.81 -7.82
CA LEU A 82 4.00 -1.31 -6.71
C LEU A 82 2.94 -2.26 -7.27
N CYS A 83 3.05 -3.54 -6.95
CA CYS A 83 2.18 -4.58 -7.47
C CYS A 83 1.38 -5.21 -6.34
N LEU A 84 0.10 -5.45 -6.60
CA LEU A 84 -0.75 -6.21 -5.70
C LEU A 84 -1.55 -7.22 -6.53
N ARG A 85 -1.49 -8.49 -6.15
CA ARG A 85 -2.18 -9.57 -6.82
C ARG A 85 -3.01 -10.35 -5.82
N GLY A 86 -4.15 -10.83 -6.26
CA GLY A 86 -4.94 -11.75 -5.48
C GLY A 86 -6.36 -11.28 -5.25
N GLY A 87 -7.15 -12.14 -4.61
CA GLY A 87 -8.50 -11.84 -4.25
C GLY A 87 -9.48 -11.83 -5.41
N ALA A 88 -10.66 -11.33 -5.14
CA ALA A 88 -11.70 -11.18 -6.14
C ALA A 88 -11.42 -9.96 -7.03
N PRO A 89 -11.85 -9.99 -8.30
CA PRO A 89 -11.71 -8.82 -9.15
C PRO A 89 -12.50 -7.65 -8.57
N ALA A 90 -11.82 -6.56 -8.35
CA ALA A 90 -12.41 -5.35 -7.80
C ALA A 90 -12.70 -4.30 -8.87
N GLY A 91 -12.32 -4.56 -10.10
CA GLY A 91 -12.42 -3.58 -11.17
C GLY A 91 -11.41 -2.44 -10.95
N VAL A 92 -11.81 -1.25 -11.32
CA VAL A 92 -10.96 -0.07 -11.20
C VAL A 92 -10.90 0.38 -9.74
N LEU A 93 -9.70 0.70 -9.26
CA LEU A 93 -9.47 1.17 -7.89
C LEU A 93 -9.18 2.68 -7.92
N PRO A 94 -10.14 3.53 -7.49
CA PRO A 94 -9.97 4.98 -7.58
C PRO A 94 -8.77 5.54 -6.82
N LEU A 95 -8.42 4.96 -5.67
CA LEU A 95 -7.28 5.45 -4.91
C LEU A 95 -5.95 5.12 -5.58
N TRP A 96 -5.87 4.00 -6.30
CA TRP A 96 -4.71 3.68 -7.12
C TRP A 96 -4.57 4.67 -8.27
N GLN A 97 -5.68 5.06 -8.87
CA GLN A 97 -5.67 6.10 -9.91
C GLN A 97 -5.23 7.44 -9.34
N ALA A 98 -5.70 7.81 -8.15
CA ALA A 98 -5.28 9.02 -7.48
C ALA A 98 -3.79 9.00 -7.16
N LEU A 99 -3.28 7.85 -6.73
CA LEU A 99 -1.85 7.68 -6.45
C LEU A 99 -1.02 7.90 -7.72
N ALA A 100 -1.44 7.33 -8.83
CA ALA A 100 -0.78 7.54 -10.11
C ALA A 100 -0.78 9.02 -10.52
N ARG A 101 -1.92 9.70 -10.38
CA ARG A 101 -2.01 11.13 -10.72
C ARG A 101 -1.12 11.99 -9.84
N GLN A 102 -1.13 11.76 -8.53
CA GLN A 102 -0.33 12.56 -7.60
C GLN A 102 1.17 12.36 -7.85
N SER A 103 1.59 11.16 -8.13
CA SER A 103 3.01 10.84 -8.33
C SER A 103 3.50 11.13 -9.74
N GLY A 104 2.61 11.40 -10.69
CA GLY A 104 2.98 11.54 -12.09
C GLY A 104 3.28 10.22 -12.76
N GLY A 105 2.79 9.12 -12.20
CA GLY A 105 2.99 7.78 -12.73
C GLY A 105 1.80 7.27 -13.51
N ALA A 106 1.66 5.94 -13.55
CA ALA A 106 0.59 5.27 -14.25
C ALA A 106 0.14 4.05 -13.46
N VAL A 107 -1.07 3.59 -13.73
CA VAL A 107 -1.61 2.39 -13.10
C VAL A 107 -2.27 1.50 -14.15
N VAL A 108 -2.11 0.20 -13.96
CA VAL A 108 -2.70 -0.83 -14.82
C VAL A 108 -3.45 -1.82 -13.94
N PHE A 109 -4.64 -2.20 -14.37
CA PHE A 109 -5.43 -3.23 -13.71
C PHE A 109 -5.63 -4.41 -14.65
N ASP A 110 -5.56 -5.62 -14.09
CA ASP A 110 -5.81 -6.85 -14.82
C ASP A 110 -6.83 -7.67 -14.03
N SER A 111 -7.93 -8.03 -14.68
CA SER A 111 -9.00 -8.83 -14.08
C SER A 111 -9.12 -10.19 -14.77
N GLY A 112 -8.01 -10.80 -15.13
CA GLY A 112 -7.99 -12.15 -15.70
C GLY A 112 -8.37 -13.22 -14.68
N ALA A 113 -7.63 -14.34 -14.68
CA ALA A 113 -7.88 -15.43 -13.74
C ALA A 113 -7.70 -14.98 -12.29
N GLN A 114 -6.88 -13.98 -12.07
CA GLN A 114 -6.60 -13.40 -10.77
C GLN A 114 -6.51 -11.88 -10.92
N PHE A 115 -7.09 -11.13 -9.99
CA PHE A 115 -7.00 -9.68 -10.03
C PHE A 115 -5.56 -9.25 -9.75
N ALA A 116 -5.09 -8.28 -10.52
CA ALA A 116 -3.80 -7.67 -10.31
C ALA A 116 -3.87 -6.17 -10.55
N ALA A 117 -3.15 -5.41 -9.76
CA ALA A 117 -2.98 -3.98 -9.93
C ALA A 117 -1.49 -3.66 -9.88
N ALA A 118 -1.04 -2.79 -10.77
CA ALA A 118 0.34 -2.35 -10.81
C ALA A 118 0.38 -0.83 -10.96
N ALA A 119 1.07 -0.16 -10.05
CA ALA A 119 1.29 1.28 -10.12
C ALA A 119 2.76 1.54 -10.43
N PHE A 120 3.01 2.31 -11.47
CA PHE A 120 4.34 2.72 -11.88
C PHE A 120 4.58 4.10 -11.29
N LEU A 121 5.44 4.18 -10.27
CA LEU A 121 5.66 5.39 -9.51
C LEU A 121 7.07 5.91 -9.79
N PRO A 122 7.22 7.14 -10.33
CA PRO A 122 8.54 7.68 -10.57
C PRO A 122 9.28 7.91 -9.26
N LEU A 123 10.57 7.61 -9.23
CA LEU A 123 11.41 7.92 -8.08
C LEU A 123 11.66 9.42 -8.02
N CYS A 124 11.63 9.97 -6.83
CA CYS A 124 11.82 11.40 -6.62
C CYS A 124 12.81 11.64 -5.47
N PRO A 125 14.12 11.52 -5.74
CA PRO A 125 15.11 11.71 -4.68
C PRO A 125 15.09 13.10 -4.04
N GLY A 126 14.60 14.11 -4.76
CA GLY A 126 14.48 15.47 -4.25
C GLY A 126 13.20 15.78 -3.50
N CYS A 127 12.31 14.83 -3.32
CA CYS A 127 11.08 15.04 -2.58
C CYS A 127 11.35 15.24 -1.09
N ARG A 128 10.52 16.08 -0.47
CA ARG A 128 10.49 16.18 0.98
C ARG A 128 9.80 14.95 1.53
N ILE A 129 10.54 14.09 2.19
CA ILE A 129 9.99 12.84 2.73
C ILE A 129 9.19 13.13 3.98
N GLN A 130 7.91 12.74 3.97
CA GLN A 130 7.07 12.76 5.15
C GLN A 130 7.28 11.46 5.92
N LYS A 131 7.46 11.59 7.22
CA LYS A 131 7.64 10.42 8.07
C LYS A 131 6.32 9.66 8.16
N SER A 132 6.37 8.37 7.87
CA SER A 132 5.22 7.50 8.08
C SER A 132 5.05 7.21 9.56
N PRO A 133 3.81 7.10 10.05
CA PRO A 133 3.61 6.66 11.42
C PRO A 133 4.14 5.24 11.60
N SER A 134 4.62 4.93 12.81
CA SER A 134 5.08 3.58 13.14
C SER A 134 3.87 2.63 13.19
N THR A 135 4.17 1.32 13.18
CA THR A 135 3.12 0.31 13.34
C THR A 135 2.31 0.56 14.62
N GLN A 136 3.00 0.84 15.72
CA GLN A 136 2.33 1.11 17.00
C GLN A 136 1.46 2.36 16.93
N GLU A 137 1.93 3.43 16.31
CA GLU A 137 1.14 4.66 16.14
C GLU A 137 -0.12 4.40 15.32
N LEU A 138 -0.03 3.60 14.26
CA LEU A 138 -1.19 3.23 13.47
C LEU A 138 -2.22 2.44 14.28
N LEU A 139 -1.77 1.58 15.17
CA LEU A 139 -2.65 0.76 15.99
C LEU A 139 -3.29 1.54 17.15
N GLU A 140 -2.63 2.58 17.63
CA GLU A 140 -3.11 3.39 18.74
C GLU A 140 -4.00 4.56 18.29
N ASP A 141 -3.84 5.05 17.09
CA ASP A 141 -4.60 6.19 16.58
C ASP A 141 -5.96 5.73 16.05
N ARG A 142 -7.00 5.94 16.85
CA ARG A 142 -8.37 5.55 16.50
C ARG A 142 -8.94 6.30 15.30
N PHE A 143 -8.34 7.40 14.91
CA PHE A 143 -8.80 8.21 13.79
C PHE A 143 -7.97 8.01 12.54
N SER A 144 -6.95 7.15 12.59
CA SER A 144 -6.18 6.83 11.39
C SER A 144 -7.02 6.03 10.40
N LEU A 145 -6.75 6.21 9.12
CA LEU A 145 -7.42 5.41 8.08
C LEU A 145 -7.21 3.91 8.28
N PRO A 146 -5.97 3.44 8.57
CA PRO A 146 -5.78 2.02 8.85
C PRO A 146 -6.62 1.52 10.02
N TYR A 147 -6.68 2.26 11.12
CA TYR A 147 -7.49 1.86 12.27
C TYR A 147 -8.97 1.74 11.90
N LEU A 148 -9.52 2.75 11.25
CA LEU A 148 -10.94 2.76 10.86
C LEU A 148 -11.25 1.62 9.88
N PHE A 149 -10.35 1.37 8.95
CA PHE A 149 -10.50 0.26 8.01
C PHE A 149 -10.47 -1.09 8.73
N LEU A 150 -9.49 -1.27 9.62
CA LEU A 150 -9.25 -2.56 10.27
C LEU A 150 -10.25 -2.87 11.37
N SER A 151 -10.93 -1.87 11.92
CA SER A 151 -11.85 -2.08 13.03
C SER A 151 -12.96 -3.08 12.71
N GLY A 152 -13.33 -3.22 11.44
CA GLY A 152 -14.32 -4.20 11.00
C GLY A 152 -13.78 -5.61 10.75
N TYR A 153 -12.47 -5.80 10.77
CA TYR A 153 -11.84 -7.06 10.39
C TYR A 153 -10.93 -7.64 11.46
N CYS A 154 -10.62 -6.86 12.47
CA CYS A 154 -9.68 -7.28 13.51
C CYS A 154 -10.40 -7.71 14.76
N ALA A 155 -9.90 -8.76 15.38
CA ALA A 155 -10.34 -9.19 16.70
C ALA A 155 -9.54 -8.48 17.80
N GLY A 156 -9.11 -7.28 17.52
CA GLY A 156 -8.26 -6.51 18.41
C GLY A 156 -8.98 -5.98 19.65
N PRO A 157 -8.25 -5.32 20.52
CA PRO A 157 -8.80 -4.79 21.76
C PRO A 157 -9.66 -3.55 21.59
N TRP A 158 -9.75 -3.02 20.41
CA TRP A 158 -10.59 -1.89 20.12
C TRP A 158 -12.04 -2.28 19.79
#